data_63383f5f32b522a836072e74ab137a1c
#
_entry.id   63383f5f32b522a836072e74ab137a1c
#
_cell.length_a   1.000
_cell.length_b   1.000
_cell.length_c   1.000
_cell.angle_alpha   90.00
_cell.angle_beta   90.00
_cell.angle_gamma   90.00
#
_symmetry.space_group_name_H-M   'P 1'
#
loop_
_entity.id
_entity.type
_entity.pdbx_description
1 polymer ?
#
loop_
_entity_poly.entity_id
_entity_poly.type
_entity_poly.pdbx_seq_one_letter_code
_entity_poly.pdbx_strand_id
1 'polypeptide(L)'
;PLLIELLFPSVLSGEVKPVLDYGWCDWWDIFWAREPSEPGGMPMPINYPLWFIRDLMVLVVFSPLVYAMVRYLRQYALALLGFLWLIYDGASTPGLSPTAWFFFSLGAFYSVHRRNFVVEMRPLLRGAALLYVVLALADLLSKELGWNVYVHNVGILVGCVFAISLSAYGLEKALWRTNSFLEGASFFVFASHVIVQIFIYRLILWFFRSSTEWAIIGIYFGVALGAILICLAFYAMLQRFLPWFLSPITGGR
;
A
#
# COMPACT_ATOMS: atom_id res chain seq x y z
N PRO A 1 15.51 -4.58 5.32
CA PRO A 1 15.78 -4.32 6.75
C PRO A 1 16.85 -5.26 7.30
N LEU A 2 16.67 -6.59 7.20
CA LEU A 2 17.60 -7.60 7.72
C LEU A 2 19.04 -7.42 7.25
N LEU A 3 19.23 -7.12 5.98
CA LEU A 3 20.58 -6.90 5.42
C LEU A 3 21.19 -5.60 5.95
N ILE A 4 20.36 -4.59 6.20
CA ILE A 4 20.79 -3.32 6.82
C ILE A 4 21.06 -3.52 8.31
N GLU A 5 20.27 -4.31 9.03
CA GLU A 5 20.55 -4.69 10.43
C GLU A 5 21.84 -5.50 10.54
N LEU A 6 22.07 -6.43 9.60
CA LEU A 6 23.28 -7.24 9.57
C LEU A 6 24.54 -6.40 9.28
N LEU A 7 24.45 -5.45 8.34
CA LEU A 7 25.57 -4.62 7.91
C LEU A 7 25.77 -3.37 8.79
N PHE A 8 24.68 -2.85 9.36
CA PHE A 8 24.66 -1.61 10.15
C PHE A 8 23.71 -1.72 11.36
N PRO A 9 24.09 -2.48 12.40
CA PRO A 9 23.23 -2.69 13.58
C PRO A 9 22.77 -1.40 14.28
N SER A 10 23.61 -0.35 14.26
CA SER A 10 23.32 0.96 14.83
C SER A 10 22.36 1.82 14.01
N VAL A 11 22.03 1.43 12.79
CA VAL A 11 21.19 2.22 11.88
C VAL A 11 19.72 2.07 12.21
N LEU A 12 19.31 0.95 12.80
CA LEU A 12 17.93 0.69 13.23
C LEU A 12 17.80 0.81 14.75
N SER A 13 18.20 1.95 15.31
CA SER A 13 18.28 2.20 16.75
C SER A 13 17.01 1.80 17.52
N GLY A 14 17.18 0.90 18.42
CA GLY A 14 16.33 0.31 19.43
C GLY A 14 17.05 -0.93 19.92
N GLU A 15 16.73 -1.47 21.06
CA GLU A 15 17.26 -2.75 21.57
C GLU A 15 16.79 -3.90 20.65
N VAL A 16 17.36 -3.95 19.46
CA VAL A 16 17.00 -4.97 18.47
C VAL A 16 17.93 -6.15 18.66
N LYS A 17 17.34 -7.31 18.92
CA LYS A 17 18.05 -8.59 18.97
C LYS A 17 18.87 -8.76 17.68
N PRO A 18 20.16 -9.11 17.75
CA PRO A 18 20.98 -9.35 16.57
C PRO A 18 20.34 -10.40 15.65
N VAL A 19 20.41 -10.18 14.34
CA VAL A 19 19.79 -11.10 13.36
C VAL A 19 20.33 -12.53 13.47
N LEU A 20 21.59 -12.68 13.89
CA LEU A 20 22.21 -14.00 14.10
C LEU A 20 21.61 -14.79 15.25
N ASP A 21 20.93 -14.12 16.18
CA ASP A 21 20.29 -14.73 17.35
C ASP A 21 18.80 -15.00 17.11
N TYR A 22 18.30 -14.81 15.88
CA TYR A 22 16.89 -15.02 15.54
C TYR A 22 16.54 -16.49 15.51
N GLY A 23 15.53 -16.86 16.34
CA GLY A 23 14.86 -18.17 16.28
C GLY A 23 13.71 -18.17 15.25
N TRP A 24 13.04 -19.31 15.14
CA TRP A 24 11.91 -19.47 14.20
C TRP A 24 10.75 -18.49 14.48
N CYS A 25 10.47 -18.17 15.73
CA CYS A 25 9.45 -17.20 16.11
C CYS A 25 9.83 -15.79 15.64
N ASP A 26 11.09 -15.39 15.82
CA ASP A 26 11.57 -14.08 15.38
C ASP A 26 11.44 -13.92 13.85
N TRP A 27 11.76 -14.98 13.08
CA TRP A 27 11.59 -14.97 11.62
C TRP A 27 10.12 -14.89 11.20
N TRP A 28 9.23 -15.58 11.93
CA TRP A 28 7.80 -15.50 11.71
C TRP A 28 7.28 -14.07 11.99
N ASP A 29 7.68 -13.49 13.10
CA ASP A 29 7.27 -12.14 13.52
C ASP A 29 7.73 -11.06 12.53
N ILE A 30 8.92 -11.23 11.94
CA ILE A 30 9.43 -10.34 10.87
C ILE A 30 8.47 -10.25 9.70
N PHE A 31 7.94 -11.38 9.27
CA PHE A 31 7.05 -11.47 8.12
C PHE A 31 5.61 -11.13 8.50
N TRP A 32 5.14 -11.68 9.64
CA TRP A 32 3.73 -11.60 10.01
C TRP A 32 3.37 -10.30 10.72
N ALA A 33 3.97 -10.05 11.86
CA ALA A 33 3.68 -8.87 12.65
C ALA A 33 4.66 -8.76 13.82
N ARG A 34 5.67 -7.93 13.69
CA ARG A 34 6.55 -7.59 14.81
C ARG A 34 5.82 -6.66 15.77
N GLU A 35 6.00 -6.88 17.06
CA GLU A 35 5.49 -5.95 18.06
C GLU A 35 6.05 -4.54 17.84
N PRO A 36 5.21 -3.52 17.96
CA PRO A 36 5.65 -2.14 17.78
C PRO A 36 6.63 -1.73 18.88
N SER A 37 7.62 -0.91 18.52
CA SER A 37 8.59 -0.37 19.46
C SER A 37 7.97 0.64 20.44
N GLU A 38 6.79 1.16 20.14
CA GLU A 38 6.06 2.11 20.97
C GLU A 38 4.77 1.50 21.53
N PRO A 39 4.42 1.76 22.80
CA PRO A 39 3.16 1.31 23.40
C PRO A 39 1.96 1.83 22.59
N GLY A 40 1.08 0.92 22.16
CA GLY A 40 -0.13 1.27 21.38
C GLY A 40 0.08 1.34 19.85
N GLY A 41 1.28 1.10 19.35
CA GLY A 41 1.53 0.96 17.91
C GLY A 41 0.89 -0.31 17.33
N MET A 42 0.70 -0.33 16.00
CA MET A 42 0.18 -1.52 15.33
C MET A 42 1.29 -2.53 15.04
N PRO A 43 1.06 -3.84 15.27
CA PRO A 43 2.00 -4.87 14.85
C PRO A 43 2.09 -4.92 13.32
N MET A 44 3.28 -4.65 12.79
CA MET A 44 3.52 -4.58 11.34
C MET A 44 4.73 -5.43 10.95
N PRO A 45 4.77 -5.98 9.71
CA PRO A 45 5.97 -6.59 9.19
C PRO A 45 7.15 -5.62 9.21
N ILE A 46 8.38 -6.11 9.35
CA ILE A 46 9.58 -5.26 9.28
C ILE A 46 9.62 -4.47 7.96
N ASN A 47 9.33 -5.13 6.85
CA ASN A 47 9.10 -4.44 5.60
C ASN A 47 7.63 -4.03 5.50
N TYR A 48 7.34 -2.80 5.87
CA TYR A 48 5.99 -2.27 6.01
C TYR A 48 5.03 -2.66 4.86
N PRO A 49 5.36 -2.50 3.56
CA PRO A 49 4.45 -2.87 2.47
C PRO A 49 3.97 -4.33 2.46
N LEU A 50 4.68 -5.23 3.13
CA LEU A 50 4.30 -6.65 3.16
C LEU A 50 3.02 -6.92 3.95
N TRP A 51 2.53 -5.97 4.77
CA TRP A 51 1.23 -6.10 5.42
C TRP A 51 0.10 -6.38 4.42
N PHE A 52 0.17 -5.72 3.27
CA PHE A 52 -0.82 -5.93 2.21
C PHE A 52 -0.77 -7.36 1.64
N ILE A 53 0.43 -7.89 1.40
CA ILE A 53 0.62 -9.27 0.91
C ILE A 53 0.11 -10.28 1.94
N ARG A 54 0.43 -10.07 3.21
CA ARG A 54 -0.07 -10.89 4.32
C ARG A 54 -1.61 -10.95 4.33
N ASP A 55 -2.25 -9.79 4.32
CA ASP A 55 -3.70 -9.69 4.35
C ASP A 55 -4.33 -10.30 3.09
N LEU A 56 -3.69 -10.12 1.93
CA LEU A 56 -4.12 -10.75 0.68
C LEU A 56 -4.02 -12.28 0.74
N MET A 57 -2.95 -12.83 1.32
CA MET A 57 -2.80 -14.30 1.50
C MET A 57 -3.94 -14.86 2.36
N VAL A 58 -4.28 -14.20 3.46
CA VAL A 58 -5.42 -14.58 4.30
C VAL A 58 -6.73 -14.55 3.50
N LEU A 59 -6.98 -13.46 2.76
CA LEU A 59 -8.18 -13.33 1.93
C LEU A 59 -8.27 -14.38 0.82
N VAL A 60 -7.14 -14.78 0.23
CA VAL A 60 -7.11 -15.87 -0.75
C VAL A 60 -7.53 -17.20 -0.11
N VAL A 61 -7.08 -17.50 1.11
CA VAL A 61 -7.55 -18.68 1.85
C VAL A 61 -9.05 -18.61 2.14
N PHE A 62 -9.56 -17.43 2.50
CA PHE A 62 -10.99 -17.19 2.75
C PHE A 62 -11.81 -16.88 1.47
N SER A 63 -11.21 -16.95 0.28
CA SER A 63 -11.91 -16.64 -0.97
C SER A 63 -13.19 -17.46 -1.23
N PRO A 64 -13.32 -18.75 -0.83
CA PRO A 64 -14.58 -19.46 -0.95
C PRO A 64 -15.71 -18.83 -0.12
N LEU A 65 -15.38 -18.33 1.09
CA LEU A 65 -16.33 -17.63 1.95
C LEU A 65 -16.74 -16.28 1.33
N VAL A 66 -15.76 -15.51 0.85
CA VAL A 66 -16.03 -14.23 0.16
C VAL A 66 -16.88 -14.48 -1.08
N TYR A 67 -16.58 -15.51 -1.87
CA TYR A 67 -17.39 -15.88 -3.04
C TYR A 67 -18.84 -16.18 -2.66
N ALA A 68 -19.07 -17.02 -1.64
CA ALA A 68 -20.42 -17.36 -1.17
C ALA A 68 -21.16 -16.10 -0.69
N MET A 69 -20.51 -15.29 0.14
CA MET A 69 -21.07 -14.04 0.66
C MET A 69 -21.47 -13.08 -0.47
N VAL A 70 -20.58 -12.83 -1.41
CA VAL A 70 -20.82 -11.93 -2.55
C VAL A 70 -21.89 -12.48 -3.48
N ARG A 71 -21.89 -13.79 -3.73
CA ARG A 71 -22.87 -14.45 -4.62
C ARG A 71 -24.29 -14.40 -4.07
N TYR A 72 -24.46 -14.69 -2.78
CA TYR A 72 -25.80 -14.81 -2.16
C TYR A 72 -26.32 -13.47 -1.61
N LEU A 73 -25.49 -12.70 -0.92
CA LEU A 73 -25.89 -11.42 -0.32
C LEU A 73 -25.71 -10.23 -1.28
N ARG A 74 -24.96 -10.40 -2.38
CA ARG A 74 -24.76 -9.37 -3.40
C ARG A 74 -24.31 -8.02 -2.81
N GLN A 75 -25.00 -6.95 -3.21
CA GLN A 75 -24.71 -5.57 -2.72
C GLN A 75 -24.88 -5.39 -1.21
N TYR A 76 -25.68 -6.21 -0.56
CA TYR A 76 -25.86 -6.11 0.89
C TYR A 76 -24.60 -6.51 1.65
N ALA A 77 -23.86 -7.49 1.14
CA ALA A 77 -22.55 -7.84 1.69
C ALA A 77 -21.57 -6.66 1.61
N LEU A 78 -21.52 -5.98 0.46
CA LEU A 78 -20.65 -4.81 0.28
C LEU A 78 -21.10 -3.63 1.16
N ALA A 79 -22.40 -3.40 1.26
CA ALA A 79 -22.93 -2.33 2.13
C ALA A 79 -22.56 -2.59 3.59
N LEU A 80 -22.71 -3.83 4.06
CA LEU A 80 -22.33 -4.20 5.43
C LEU A 80 -20.82 -4.05 5.67
N LEU A 81 -19.99 -4.62 4.80
CA LEU A 81 -18.54 -4.52 4.93
C LEU A 81 -18.03 -3.09 4.81
N GLY A 82 -18.61 -2.31 3.89
CA GLY A 82 -18.28 -0.90 3.72
C GLY A 82 -18.70 -0.06 4.92
N PHE A 83 -19.86 -0.33 5.50
CA PHE A 83 -20.30 0.32 6.73
C PHE A 83 -19.38 -0.02 7.91
N LEU A 84 -19.08 -1.31 8.11
CA LEU A 84 -18.14 -1.75 9.15
C LEU A 84 -16.76 -1.10 8.97
N TRP A 85 -16.24 -1.06 7.75
CA TRP A 85 -14.99 -0.40 7.45
C TRP A 85 -15.02 1.12 7.72
N LEU A 86 -16.14 1.80 7.39
CA LEU A 86 -16.27 3.24 7.62
C LEU A 86 -16.28 3.60 9.12
N ILE A 87 -16.94 2.78 9.95
CA ILE A 87 -17.08 3.07 11.39
C ILE A 87 -15.94 2.48 12.23
N TYR A 88 -15.11 1.61 11.62
CA TYR A 88 -14.04 0.95 12.35
C TYR A 88 -12.85 1.90 12.53
N ASP A 89 -12.63 2.30 13.77
CA ASP A 89 -11.53 3.17 14.21
C ASP A 89 -10.50 2.42 15.08
N GLY A 90 -10.46 1.10 14.99
CA GLY A 90 -9.62 0.26 15.82
C GLY A 90 -8.35 -0.23 15.13
N ALA A 91 -7.37 -0.65 15.94
CA ALA A 91 -6.20 -1.34 15.47
C ALA A 91 -6.60 -2.63 14.74
N SER A 92 -6.26 -2.76 13.46
CA SER A 92 -6.53 -3.98 12.71
C SER A 92 -5.66 -5.12 13.24
N THR A 93 -6.29 -6.27 13.50
CA THR A 93 -5.51 -7.48 13.75
C THR A 93 -4.75 -7.90 12.51
N PRO A 94 -3.48 -8.30 12.63
CA PRO A 94 -2.67 -8.75 11.49
C PRO A 94 -3.39 -9.83 10.67
N GLY A 95 -3.54 -9.63 9.36
CA GLY A 95 -4.25 -10.54 8.46
C GLY A 95 -5.77 -10.36 8.38
N LEU A 96 -6.40 -9.56 9.25
CA LEU A 96 -7.85 -9.37 9.31
C LEU A 96 -8.26 -7.89 9.15
N SER A 97 -7.55 -7.12 8.34
CA SER A 97 -7.86 -5.72 8.10
C SER A 97 -9.25 -5.54 7.47
N PRO A 98 -10.17 -4.76 8.09
CA PRO A 98 -11.47 -4.44 7.50
C PRO A 98 -11.34 -3.79 6.12
N THR A 99 -10.32 -2.99 5.91
CA THR A 99 -9.98 -2.39 4.61
C THR A 99 -9.75 -3.47 3.56
N ALA A 100 -8.91 -4.46 3.88
CA ALA A 100 -8.59 -5.54 2.96
C ALA A 100 -9.84 -6.39 2.63
N TRP A 101 -10.65 -6.73 3.63
CA TRP A 101 -11.89 -7.47 3.44
C TRP A 101 -12.89 -6.71 2.56
N PHE A 102 -13.09 -5.42 2.80
CA PHE A 102 -14.01 -4.60 2.02
C PHE A 102 -13.56 -4.50 0.55
N PHE A 103 -12.32 -4.06 0.30
CA PHE A 103 -11.84 -3.84 -1.07
C PHE A 103 -11.67 -5.14 -1.86
N PHE A 104 -11.25 -6.23 -1.23
CA PHE A 104 -11.21 -7.54 -1.87
C PHE A 104 -12.61 -8.03 -2.24
N SER A 105 -13.58 -7.90 -1.34
CA SER A 105 -14.98 -8.26 -1.61
C SER A 105 -15.61 -7.39 -2.68
N LEU A 106 -15.25 -6.11 -2.76
CA LEU A 106 -15.67 -5.20 -3.83
C LEU A 106 -15.16 -5.69 -5.19
N GLY A 107 -13.88 -6.03 -5.29
CA GLY A 107 -13.32 -6.63 -6.51
C GLY A 107 -13.98 -7.96 -6.89
N ALA A 108 -14.18 -8.85 -5.88
CA ALA A 108 -14.86 -10.13 -6.07
C ALA A 108 -16.31 -9.94 -6.57
N PHE A 109 -17.03 -8.94 -6.07
CA PHE A 109 -18.39 -8.64 -6.53
C PHE A 109 -18.44 -8.33 -8.01
N TYR A 110 -17.57 -7.46 -8.50
CA TYR A 110 -17.51 -7.14 -9.92
C TYR A 110 -17.15 -8.36 -10.77
N SER A 111 -16.21 -9.16 -10.30
CA SER A 111 -15.77 -10.39 -10.98
C SER A 111 -16.87 -11.46 -11.02
N VAL A 112 -17.47 -11.80 -9.88
CA VAL A 112 -18.50 -12.85 -9.74
C VAL A 112 -19.75 -12.50 -10.54
N HIS A 113 -20.14 -11.23 -10.57
CA HIS A 113 -21.33 -10.77 -11.30
C HIS A 113 -21.03 -10.36 -12.75
N ARG A 114 -19.79 -10.58 -13.24
CA ARG A 114 -19.33 -10.22 -14.60
C ARG A 114 -19.60 -8.75 -14.95
N ARG A 115 -19.50 -7.87 -13.97
CA ARG A 115 -19.66 -6.42 -14.13
C ARG A 115 -18.30 -5.79 -14.39
N ASN A 116 -18.29 -4.69 -15.12
CA ASN A 116 -17.07 -3.94 -15.39
C ASN A 116 -17.06 -2.64 -14.58
N PHE A 117 -16.22 -2.62 -13.53
CA PHE A 117 -16.08 -1.47 -12.64
C PHE A 117 -15.76 -0.18 -13.41
N VAL A 118 -14.85 -0.26 -14.37
CA VAL A 118 -14.41 0.91 -15.15
C VAL A 118 -15.56 1.51 -15.95
N VAL A 119 -16.34 0.66 -16.63
CA VAL A 119 -17.49 1.10 -17.44
C VAL A 119 -18.56 1.76 -16.57
N GLU A 120 -18.83 1.17 -15.40
CA GLU A 120 -19.86 1.67 -14.50
C GLU A 120 -19.45 2.97 -13.77
N MET A 121 -18.17 3.11 -13.43
CA MET A 121 -17.67 4.30 -12.72
C MET A 121 -17.31 5.47 -13.66
N ARG A 122 -17.11 5.20 -14.95
CA ARG A 122 -16.74 6.22 -15.94
C ARG A 122 -17.65 7.46 -15.96
N PRO A 123 -19.00 7.35 -15.93
CA PRO A 123 -19.87 8.51 -15.90
C PRO A 123 -19.63 9.42 -14.70
N LEU A 124 -19.10 8.86 -13.60
CA LEU A 124 -18.85 9.58 -12.36
C LEU A 124 -17.55 10.36 -12.35
N LEU A 125 -16.68 10.23 -13.37
CA LEU A 125 -15.33 10.82 -13.39
C LEU A 125 -15.30 12.30 -12.98
N ARG A 126 -16.17 13.13 -13.57
CA ARG A 126 -16.18 14.58 -13.28
C ARG A 126 -16.65 14.87 -11.85
N GLY A 127 -17.70 14.18 -11.42
CA GLY A 127 -18.22 14.31 -10.06
C GLY A 127 -17.21 13.80 -9.03
N ALA A 128 -16.58 12.65 -9.29
CA ALA A 128 -15.55 12.09 -8.43
C ALA A 128 -14.31 12.99 -8.34
N ALA A 129 -13.90 13.62 -9.44
CA ALA A 129 -12.78 14.56 -9.45
C ALA A 129 -13.06 15.76 -8.53
N LEU A 130 -14.22 16.40 -8.67
CA LEU A 130 -14.61 17.53 -7.84
C LEU A 130 -14.74 17.12 -6.37
N LEU A 131 -15.46 16.04 -6.12
CA LEU A 131 -15.70 15.54 -4.75
C LEU A 131 -14.39 15.12 -4.07
N TYR A 132 -13.46 14.51 -4.82
CA TYR A 132 -12.15 14.14 -4.28
C TYR A 132 -11.34 15.35 -3.83
N VAL A 133 -11.32 16.43 -4.61
CA VAL A 133 -10.64 17.68 -4.22
C VAL A 133 -11.26 18.26 -2.95
N VAL A 134 -12.60 18.30 -2.87
CA VAL A 134 -13.31 18.81 -1.68
C VAL A 134 -13.00 17.95 -0.45
N LEU A 135 -13.05 16.62 -0.61
CA LEU A 135 -12.76 15.69 0.50
C LEU A 135 -11.28 15.74 0.91
N ALA A 136 -10.35 15.89 -0.01
CA ALA A 136 -8.93 16.02 0.30
C ALA A 136 -8.63 17.31 1.09
N LEU A 137 -9.28 18.43 0.72
CA LEU A 137 -9.19 19.66 1.49
C LEU A 137 -9.85 19.55 2.86
N ALA A 138 -11.03 18.92 2.93
CA ALA A 138 -11.71 18.67 4.20
C ALA A 138 -10.88 17.76 5.12
N ASP A 139 -10.28 16.70 4.59
CA ASP A 139 -9.38 15.80 5.32
C ASP A 139 -8.18 16.57 5.90
N LEU A 140 -7.55 17.42 5.08
CA LEU A 140 -6.43 18.24 5.53
C LEU A 140 -6.81 19.22 6.63
N LEU A 141 -7.98 19.86 6.53
CA LEU A 141 -8.46 20.87 7.49
C LEU A 141 -9.01 20.26 8.78
N SER A 142 -9.42 18.99 8.75
CA SER A 142 -10.07 18.32 9.89
C SER A 142 -9.16 17.32 10.62
N LYS A 143 -7.87 17.28 10.35
CA LYS A 143 -6.93 16.26 10.89
C LYS A 143 -6.97 16.12 12.41
N GLU A 144 -7.17 17.21 13.13
CA GLU A 144 -7.23 17.23 14.60
C GLU A 144 -8.62 16.87 15.16
N LEU A 145 -9.61 16.64 14.29
CA LEU A 145 -10.98 16.37 14.70
C LEU A 145 -11.28 14.88 14.70
N GLY A 146 -11.92 14.36 15.75
CA GLY A 146 -12.21 12.94 15.90
C GLY A 146 -13.06 12.31 14.77
N TRP A 147 -13.78 13.13 13.99
CA TRP A 147 -14.55 12.65 12.83
C TRP A 147 -13.75 12.64 11.52
N ASN A 148 -12.47 13.08 11.52
CA ASN A 148 -11.62 13.10 10.33
C ASN A 148 -11.51 11.72 9.67
N VAL A 149 -11.45 10.64 10.45
CA VAL A 149 -11.38 9.27 9.94
C VAL A 149 -12.48 8.94 8.94
N TYR A 150 -13.69 9.44 9.13
CA TYR A 150 -14.81 9.21 8.21
C TYR A 150 -14.61 9.95 6.89
N VAL A 151 -14.15 11.21 6.95
CA VAL A 151 -13.84 12.00 5.75
C VAL A 151 -12.70 11.35 4.96
N HIS A 152 -11.67 10.92 5.66
CA HIS A 152 -10.53 10.22 5.09
C HIS A 152 -10.97 8.93 4.36
N ASN A 153 -11.75 8.08 5.02
CA ASN A 153 -12.23 6.83 4.44
C ASN A 153 -13.13 7.07 3.21
N VAL A 154 -14.06 8.03 3.27
CA VAL A 154 -14.87 8.42 2.10
C VAL A 154 -13.97 8.97 1.00
N GLY A 155 -12.95 9.77 1.36
CA GLY A 155 -11.94 10.28 0.44
C GLY A 155 -11.18 9.16 -0.30
N ILE A 156 -10.83 8.07 0.39
CA ILE A 156 -10.20 6.88 -0.22
C ILE A 156 -11.13 6.27 -1.29
N LEU A 157 -12.42 6.06 -0.98
CA LEU A 157 -13.37 5.49 -1.95
C LEU A 157 -13.52 6.35 -3.19
N VAL A 158 -13.75 7.64 -3.00
CA VAL A 158 -13.90 8.59 -4.11
C VAL A 158 -12.61 8.71 -4.89
N GLY A 159 -11.47 8.73 -4.21
CA GLY A 159 -10.13 8.75 -4.81
C GLY A 159 -9.85 7.51 -5.68
N CYS A 160 -10.25 6.32 -5.22
CA CYS A 160 -10.14 5.09 -6.02
C CYS A 160 -10.99 5.17 -7.29
N VAL A 161 -12.25 5.59 -7.17
CA VAL A 161 -13.14 5.78 -8.34
C VAL A 161 -12.55 6.81 -9.30
N PHE A 162 -12.08 7.94 -8.79
CA PHE A 162 -11.46 8.99 -9.60
C PHE A 162 -10.20 8.49 -10.31
N ALA A 163 -9.25 7.89 -9.58
CA ALA A 163 -7.97 7.44 -10.14
C ALA A 163 -8.15 6.37 -11.23
N ILE A 164 -9.02 5.37 -10.98
CA ILE A 164 -9.29 4.30 -11.96
C ILE A 164 -10.00 4.87 -13.19
N SER A 165 -11.02 5.71 -12.99
CA SER A 165 -11.77 6.31 -14.11
C SER A 165 -10.91 7.27 -14.93
N LEU A 166 -10.03 8.05 -14.28
CA LEU A 166 -9.08 8.94 -14.95
C LEU A 166 -8.06 8.15 -15.78
N SER A 167 -7.52 7.08 -15.20
CA SER A 167 -6.57 6.20 -15.89
C SER A 167 -7.21 5.56 -17.13
N ALA A 168 -8.43 5.05 -16.99
CA ALA A 168 -9.19 4.49 -18.12
C ALA A 168 -9.46 5.55 -19.21
N TYR A 169 -9.87 6.74 -18.82
CA TYR A 169 -10.10 7.84 -19.76
C TYR A 169 -8.81 8.21 -20.52
N GLY A 170 -7.68 8.31 -19.80
CA GLY A 170 -6.38 8.64 -20.42
C GLY A 170 -5.92 7.58 -21.43
N LEU A 171 -6.12 6.30 -21.13
CA LEU A 171 -5.79 5.21 -22.04
C LEU A 171 -6.72 5.17 -23.27
N GLU A 172 -8.03 5.33 -23.09
CA GLU A 172 -8.99 5.35 -24.18
C GLU A 172 -8.79 6.52 -25.17
N LYS A 173 -8.40 7.67 -24.63
CA LYS A 173 -8.09 8.85 -25.43
C LYS A 173 -6.67 8.83 -26.02
N ALA A 174 -5.92 7.77 -25.80
CA ALA A 174 -4.52 7.63 -26.20
C ALA A 174 -3.60 8.77 -25.66
N LEU A 175 -4.03 9.44 -24.57
CA LEU A 175 -3.23 10.41 -23.87
C LEU A 175 -2.07 9.74 -23.13
N TRP A 176 -2.29 8.54 -22.65
CA TRP A 176 -1.33 7.69 -21.97
C TRP A 176 -1.12 6.38 -22.74
N ARG A 177 0.07 5.83 -22.59
CA ARG A 177 0.40 4.51 -23.13
C ARG A 177 0.87 3.61 -21.99
N THR A 178 0.50 2.36 -22.04
CA THR A 178 1.05 1.34 -21.13
C THR A 178 2.54 1.17 -21.41
N ASN A 179 3.30 1.05 -20.34
CA ASN A 179 4.73 0.77 -20.42
C ASN A 179 4.98 -0.58 -19.74
N SER A 180 5.32 -1.58 -20.53
CA SER A 180 5.54 -2.96 -20.05
C SER A 180 6.65 -3.08 -19.02
N PHE A 181 7.67 -2.22 -19.10
CA PHE A 181 8.72 -2.17 -18.08
C PHE A 181 8.18 -1.70 -16.73
N LEU A 182 7.39 -0.61 -16.70
CA LEU A 182 6.79 -0.09 -15.46
C LEU A 182 5.74 -1.06 -14.91
N GLU A 183 4.98 -1.72 -15.76
CA GLU A 183 4.02 -2.75 -15.37
C GLU A 183 4.73 -3.91 -14.67
N GLY A 184 5.79 -4.45 -15.26
CA GLY A 184 6.59 -5.52 -14.66
C GLY A 184 7.31 -5.10 -13.38
N ALA A 185 7.78 -3.83 -13.30
CA ALA A 185 8.48 -3.30 -12.14
C ALA A 185 7.56 -2.96 -10.97
N SER A 186 6.25 -2.80 -11.18
CA SER A 186 5.31 -2.25 -10.19
C SER A 186 5.32 -2.98 -8.85
N PHE A 187 5.29 -4.31 -8.87
CA PHE A 187 5.34 -5.13 -7.67
C PHE A 187 6.70 -5.03 -6.96
N PHE A 188 7.80 -5.04 -7.72
CA PHE A 188 9.14 -4.91 -7.16
C PHE A 188 9.31 -3.56 -6.45
N VAL A 189 8.88 -2.47 -7.09
CA VAL A 189 8.88 -1.12 -6.50
C VAL A 189 8.01 -1.09 -5.25
N PHE A 190 6.80 -1.64 -5.31
CA PHE A 190 5.91 -1.73 -4.15
C PHE A 190 6.57 -2.46 -2.96
N ALA A 191 7.23 -3.57 -3.19
CA ALA A 191 7.84 -4.36 -2.12
C ALA A 191 9.13 -3.75 -1.55
N SER A 192 9.89 -2.96 -2.35
CA SER A 192 11.23 -2.50 -1.97
C SER A 192 11.33 -1.02 -1.63
N HIS A 193 10.37 -0.17 -2.04
CA HIS A 193 10.51 1.29 -1.92
C HIS A 193 10.72 1.78 -0.47
N VAL A 194 10.06 1.18 0.52
CA VAL A 194 10.20 1.62 1.92
C VAL A 194 11.63 1.39 2.44
N ILE A 195 12.24 0.28 2.08
CA ILE A 195 13.64 -0.01 2.46
C ILE A 195 14.55 1.07 1.89
N VAL A 196 14.37 1.38 0.61
CA VAL A 196 15.17 2.41 -0.08
C VAL A 196 14.88 3.81 0.49
N GLN A 197 13.62 4.13 0.80
CA GLN A 197 13.25 5.39 1.44
C GLN A 197 13.94 5.59 2.80
N ILE A 198 13.92 4.58 3.66
CA ILE A 198 14.58 4.64 4.96
C ILE A 198 16.08 4.91 4.78
N PHE A 199 16.71 4.23 3.82
CA PHE A 199 18.14 4.42 3.55
C PHE A 199 18.45 5.84 3.05
N ILE A 200 17.70 6.34 2.05
CA ILE A 200 17.87 7.70 1.52
C ILE A 200 17.63 8.75 2.61
N TYR A 201 16.54 8.60 3.38
CA TYR A 201 16.19 9.55 4.43
C TYR A 201 17.29 9.66 5.48
N ARG A 202 17.85 8.54 5.93
CA ARG A 202 18.97 8.53 6.89
C ARG A 202 20.23 9.15 6.31
N LEU A 203 20.52 8.87 5.04
CA LEU A 203 21.67 9.46 4.35
C LEU A 203 21.52 11.00 4.28
N ILE A 204 20.33 11.49 3.96
CA ILE A 204 20.05 12.93 3.93
C ILE A 204 20.19 13.55 5.33
N LEU A 205 19.63 12.94 6.37
CA LEU A 205 19.77 13.45 7.74
C LEU A 205 21.22 13.48 8.22
N TRP A 206 22.06 12.58 7.74
CA TRP A 206 23.48 12.58 8.07
C TRP A 206 24.23 13.75 7.42
N PHE A 207 23.89 14.08 6.17
CA PHE A 207 24.55 15.17 5.43
C PHE A 207 23.91 16.53 5.62
N PHE A 208 22.59 16.59 5.77
CA PHE A 208 21.80 17.82 5.80
C PHE A 208 21.03 17.96 7.11
N ARG A 209 21.53 18.82 7.99
CA ARG A 209 20.82 19.23 9.24
C ARG A 209 19.96 20.49 9.03
N SER A 210 19.40 20.67 7.83
CA SER A 210 18.59 21.84 7.55
C SER A 210 17.21 21.72 8.19
N SER A 211 16.77 22.79 8.87
CA SER A 211 15.46 22.91 9.53
C SER A 211 14.50 23.86 8.80
N THR A 212 14.82 24.27 7.57
CA THR A 212 13.95 25.17 6.79
C THR A 212 12.75 24.37 6.25
N GLU A 213 11.54 24.92 6.33
CA GLU A 213 10.31 24.29 5.84
C GLU A 213 10.40 23.86 4.37
N TRP A 214 10.97 24.69 3.52
CA TRP A 214 11.18 24.38 2.10
C TRP A 214 12.12 23.19 1.87
N ALA A 215 13.13 23.06 2.74
CA ALA A 215 14.02 21.89 2.68
C ALA A 215 13.29 20.62 3.09
N ILE A 216 12.41 20.68 4.08
CA ILE A 216 11.58 19.54 4.50
C ILE A 216 10.66 19.07 3.37
N ILE A 217 9.99 20.01 2.69
CA ILE A 217 9.13 19.72 1.52
C ILE A 217 9.97 19.08 0.40
N GLY A 218 11.13 19.68 0.10
CA GLY A 218 12.05 19.15 -0.92
C GLY A 218 12.55 17.74 -0.59
N ILE A 219 12.90 17.49 0.68
CA ILE A 219 13.32 16.15 1.16
C ILE A 219 12.17 15.15 1.02
N TYR A 220 10.96 15.52 1.42
CA TYR A 220 9.80 14.64 1.36
C TYR A 220 9.54 14.11 -0.07
N PHE A 221 9.43 15.00 -1.05
CA PHE A 221 9.23 14.62 -2.44
C PHE A 221 10.48 14.00 -3.07
N GLY A 222 11.66 14.50 -2.72
CA GLY A 222 12.94 13.99 -3.23
C GLY A 222 13.22 12.56 -2.78
N VAL A 223 12.94 12.22 -1.52
CA VAL A 223 13.09 10.87 -0.99
C VAL A 223 12.13 9.90 -1.69
N ALA A 224 10.86 10.31 -1.85
CA ALA A 224 9.85 9.47 -2.52
C ALA A 224 10.22 9.19 -3.98
N LEU A 225 10.54 10.24 -4.74
CA LEU A 225 10.95 10.11 -6.14
C LEU A 225 12.26 9.34 -6.29
N GLY A 226 13.25 9.67 -5.47
CA GLY A 226 14.54 8.99 -5.44
C GLY A 226 14.41 7.48 -5.15
N ALA A 227 13.56 7.11 -4.22
CA ALA A 227 13.29 5.70 -3.91
C ALA A 227 12.70 4.96 -5.12
N ILE A 228 11.72 5.57 -5.80
CA ILE A 228 11.12 4.97 -7.01
C ILE A 228 12.19 4.78 -8.09
N LEU A 229 12.99 5.81 -8.37
CA LEU A 229 14.02 5.76 -9.41
C LEU A 229 15.09 4.72 -9.10
N ILE A 230 15.55 4.63 -7.84
CA ILE A 230 16.51 3.62 -7.41
C ILE A 230 15.91 2.21 -7.53
N CYS A 231 14.66 2.00 -7.10
CA CYS A 231 13.99 0.71 -7.25
C CYS A 231 13.85 0.31 -8.73
N LEU A 232 13.51 1.24 -9.62
CA LEU A 232 13.43 0.99 -11.06
C LEU A 232 14.81 0.65 -11.65
N ALA A 233 15.87 1.33 -11.23
CA ALA A 233 17.23 1.04 -11.66
C ALA A 233 17.67 -0.37 -11.19
N PHE A 234 17.39 -0.73 -9.94
CA PHE A 234 17.64 -2.08 -9.44
C PHE A 234 16.83 -3.14 -10.18
N TYR A 235 15.55 -2.88 -10.45
CA TYR A 235 14.73 -3.78 -11.25
C TYR A 235 15.32 -4.00 -12.64
N ALA A 236 15.71 -2.92 -13.35
CA ALA A 236 16.34 -3.00 -14.67
C ALA A 236 17.66 -3.81 -14.63
N MET A 237 18.46 -3.59 -13.58
CA MET A 237 19.70 -4.34 -13.38
C MET A 237 19.41 -5.83 -13.16
N LEU A 238 18.49 -6.18 -12.28
CA LEU A 238 18.10 -7.57 -12.01
C LEU A 238 17.50 -8.23 -13.24
N GLN A 239 16.66 -7.53 -14.01
CA GLN A 239 16.06 -8.03 -15.24
C GLN A 239 17.14 -8.38 -16.28
N ARG A 240 18.22 -7.58 -16.34
CA ARG A 240 19.32 -7.80 -17.28
C ARG A 240 20.29 -8.92 -16.86
N PHE A 241 20.65 -8.99 -15.57
CA PHE A 241 21.72 -9.86 -15.09
C PHE A 241 21.21 -11.12 -14.37
N LEU A 242 20.03 -11.08 -13.77
CA LEU A 242 19.46 -12.14 -12.93
C LEU A 242 17.97 -12.39 -13.21
N PRO A 243 17.57 -12.60 -14.50
CA PRO A 243 16.15 -12.75 -14.85
C PRO A 243 15.49 -13.96 -14.18
N TRP A 244 16.23 -15.03 -13.96
CA TRP A 244 15.77 -16.24 -13.27
C TRP A 244 15.41 -15.99 -11.80
N PHE A 245 16.09 -15.06 -11.14
CA PHE A 245 15.82 -14.67 -9.76
C PHE A 245 14.62 -13.70 -9.68
N LEU A 246 14.49 -12.82 -10.65
CA LEU A 246 13.42 -11.83 -10.69
C LEU A 246 12.05 -12.45 -10.96
N SER A 247 11.98 -13.44 -11.86
CA SER A 247 10.73 -14.08 -12.28
C SER A 247 9.88 -14.61 -11.11
N PRO A 248 10.38 -15.43 -10.17
CA PRO A 248 9.57 -15.88 -9.04
C PRO A 248 9.15 -14.74 -8.10
N ILE A 249 9.98 -13.70 -7.95
CA ILE A 249 9.70 -12.56 -7.07
C ILE A 249 8.58 -11.68 -7.64
N THR A 250 8.52 -11.53 -8.95
CA THR A 250 7.50 -10.68 -9.62
C THR A 250 6.30 -11.46 -10.14
N GLY A 251 6.20 -12.74 -9.83
CA GLY A 251 5.07 -13.59 -10.23
C GLY A 251 5.13 -14.05 -11.70
N GLY A 252 6.32 -14.17 -12.29
CA GLY A 252 6.51 -14.74 -13.63
C GLY A 252 6.07 -13.82 -14.77
N ARG A 253 5.99 -12.52 -14.56
CA ARG A 253 5.61 -11.51 -15.55
C ARG A 253 6.82 -10.90 -16.26
#